data_f4a86a09182999dc11431d0571f017d5
#
_entry.id   f4a86a09182999dc11431d0571f017d5
#
_cell.length_a   1.000
_cell.length_b   1.000
_cell.length_c   1.000
_cell.angle_alpha   90.00
_cell.angle_beta   90.00
_cell.angle_gamma   90.00
#
_symmetry.space_group_name_H-M   'P 1'
#
loop_
_entity.id
_entity.type
_entity.pdbx_description
1 polymer ?
#
loop_
_entity_poly.entity_id
_entity_poly.type
_entity_poly.pdbx_seq_one_letter_code
_entity_poly.pdbx_strand_id
1 'polypeptide(L)'
;VLFDLDGTLIRYSVDRVNLTKDILKCLKKFNIHFQIYSEADYPISMVRKTVRVLEGMKVQKWFIDYVSSTLFKIIESYEVEASNRTSLIEGAYEALNFVKSIGFKCGLITLNSRRSTEMVLDKFNLKRFFDVVVTRDDVKNFKPHVEHLAKAISLMQLNPTEVIVVGDSIIDIIPALALNAFPVAVKTGVRGEDELRAAGAKIVLNSVAELPNWLQKLLYN
;
A
#
# COMPACT_ATOMS: atom_id res chain seq x y z
N VAL A 1 -7.30 -13.58 -3.11
CA VAL A 1 -6.63 -12.81 -2.04
C VAL A 1 -5.94 -11.59 -2.64
N LEU A 2 -6.10 -10.42 -2.01
CA LEU A 2 -5.38 -9.20 -2.36
C LEU A 2 -4.35 -8.89 -1.26
N PHE A 3 -3.11 -8.69 -1.66
CA PHE A 3 -2.01 -8.40 -0.75
C PHE A 3 -1.57 -6.93 -0.88
N ASP A 4 -1.24 -6.30 0.23
CA ASP A 4 -0.35 -5.17 0.25
C ASP A 4 1.10 -5.62 0.07
N LEU A 5 2.02 -4.69 -0.19
CA LEU A 5 3.44 -4.98 -0.46
C LEU A 5 4.33 -4.69 0.75
N ASP A 6 4.47 -3.43 1.13
CA ASP A 6 5.40 -2.98 2.16
C ASP A 6 4.89 -3.29 3.57
N GLY A 7 5.67 -3.99 4.37
CA GLY A 7 5.24 -4.46 5.68
C GLY A 7 4.40 -5.73 5.64
N THR A 8 3.99 -6.19 4.46
CA THR A 8 3.16 -7.38 4.26
C THR A 8 3.93 -8.51 3.55
N LEU A 9 4.50 -8.24 2.39
CA LEU A 9 5.30 -9.21 1.62
C LEU A 9 6.78 -8.89 1.65
N ILE A 10 7.13 -7.60 1.74
CA ILE A 10 8.51 -7.12 1.83
C ILE A 10 8.70 -6.22 3.04
N ARG A 11 9.94 -6.12 3.52
CA ARG A 11 10.30 -5.19 4.59
C ARG A 11 10.30 -3.77 4.06
N TYR A 12 9.66 -2.86 4.81
CA TYR A 12 9.73 -1.43 4.49
C TYR A 12 11.17 -0.92 4.64
N SER A 13 11.71 -0.32 3.59
CA SER A 13 13.12 0.10 3.53
C SER A 13 13.34 1.51 3.00
N VAL A 14 12.27 2.30 2.82
CA VAL A 14 12.37 3.70 2.39
C VAL A 14 12.97 4.57 3.49
N ASP A 15 13.97 5.37 3.15
CA ASP A 15 14.54 6.39 4.06
C ASP A 15 13.55 7.55 4.23
N ARG A 16 12.62 7.35 5.16
CA ARG A 16 11.54 8.29 5.44
C ARG A 16 12.06 9.64 5.92
N VAL A 17 13.15 9.66 6.68
CA VAL A 17 13.70 10.90 7.26
C VAL A 17 14.21 11.82 6.16
N ASN A 18 15.05 11.31 5.26
CA ASN A 18 15.59 12.11 4.19
C ASN A 18 14.53 12.43 3.12
N LEU A 19 13.64 11.48 2.82
CA LEU A 19 12.49 11.72 1.94
C LEU A 19 11.62 12.89 2.45
N THR A 20 11.27 12.90 3.74
CA THR A 20 10.49 13.99 4.34
C THR A 20 11.22 15.33 4.22
N LYS A 21 12.53 15.38 4.48
CA LYS A 21 13.35 16.59 4.32
C LYS A 21 13.32 17.09 2.86
N ASP A 22 13.45 16.22 1.89
CA ASP A 22 13.46 16.59 0.47
C ASP A 22 12.09 17.07 -0.01
N ILE A 23 11.00 16.46 0.47
CA ILE A 23 9.65 16.95 0.24
C ILE A 23 9.49 18.38 0.78
N LEU A 24 9.88 18.63 2.04
CA LEU A 24 9.78 19.96 2.66
C LEU A 24 10.65 20.99 1.92
N LYS A 25 11.86 20.61 1.52
CA LYS A 25 12.74 21.47 0.72
C LYS A 25 12.12 21.81 -0.66
N CYS A 26 11.48 20.85 -1.28
CA CYS A 26 10.76 21.07 -2.54
C CYS A 26 9.57 22.02 -2.36
N LEU A 27 8.76 21.82 -1.34
CA LEU A 27 7.61 22.68 -1.01
C LEU A 27 8.05 24.13 -0.74
N LYS A 28 9.17 24.30 -0.02
CA LYS A 28 9.76 25.63 0.22
C LYS A 28 10.13 26.35 -1.08
N LYS A 29 10.64 25.63 -2.10
CA LYS A 29 10.94 26.23 -3.42
C LYS A 29 9.70 26.74 -4.14
N PHE A 30 8.53 26.17 -3.87
CA PHE A 30 7.24 26.64 -4.37
C PHE A 30 6.59 27.74 -3.51
N ASN A 31 7.31 28.27 -2.50
CA ASN A 31 6.77 29.18 -1.50
C ASN A 31 5.56 28.61 -0.74
N ILE A 32 5.51 27.28 -0.63
CA ILE A 32 4.49 26.58 0.11
C ILE A 32 5.03 26.34 1.53
N HIS A 33 4.72 27.26 2.43
CA HIS A 33 5.15 27.19 3.84
C HIS A 33 3.97 26.69 4.68
N PHE A 34 3.94 25.39 4.98
CA PHE A 34 2.85 24.84 5.76
C PHE A 34 3.34 24.31 7.11
N GLN A 35 2.85 24.92 8.17
CA GLN A 35 2.91 24.37 9.53
C GLN A 35 1.94 23.17 9.71
N ILE A 36 1.34 22.68 8.61
CA ILE A 36 0.36 21.59 8.63
C ILE A 36 0.99 20.20 8.67
N TYR A 37 2.30 20.09 8.46
CA TYR A 37 3.01 18.83 8.49
C TYR A 37 3.54 18.54 9.89
N SER A 38 3.33 17.30 10.33
CA SER A 38 3.93 16.76 11.55
C SER A 38 5.02 15.74 11.20
N GLU A 39 5.90 15.46 12.13
CA GLU A 39 6.90 14.38 11.98
C GLU A 39 6.25 13.00 11.80
N ALA A 40 5.00 12.85 12.26
CA ALA A 40 4.20 11.65 12.09
C ALA A 40 3.63 11.48 10.68
N ASP A 41 3.62 12.53 9.84
CA ASP A 41 3.06 12.44 8.50
C ASP A 41 3.88 11.53 7.59
N TYR A 42 3.20 10.60 6.94
CA TYR A 42 3.80 9.80 5.87
C TYR A 42 3.95 10.65 4.61
N PRO A 43 5.02 10.43 3.82
CA PRO A 43 5.31 11.22 2.61
C PRO A 43 4.11 11.36 1.66
N ILE A 44 3.39 10.28 1.44
CA ILE A 44 2.17 10.29 0.60
C ILE A 44 1.04 11.14 1.23
N SER A 45 0.90 11.13 2.55
CA SER A 45 -0.08 11.99 3.23
C SER A 45 0.29 13.46 3.11
N MET A 46 1.57 13.79 3.08
CA MET A 46 2.04 15.16 2.84
C MET A 46 1.61 15.65 1.46
N VAL A 47 1.75 14.83 0.41
CA VAL A 47 1.26 15.19 -0.93
C VAL A 47 -0.24 15.48 -0.91
N ARG A 48 -1.04 14.61 -0.28
CA ARG A 48 -2.50 14.83 -0.18
C ARG A 48 -2.87 16.11 0.57
N LYS A 49 -2.18 16.37 1.68
CA LYS A 49 -2.38 17.62 2.44
C LYS A 49 -2.03 18.83 1.59
N THR A 50 -0.90 18.77 0.84
CA THR A 50 -0.50 19.82 -0.09
C THR A 50 -1.59 20.11 -1.11
N VAL A 51 -2.08 19.07 -1.80
CA VAL A 51 -3.13 19.20 -2.83
C VAL A 51 -4.38 19.85 -2.24
N ARG A 52 -4.88 19.35 -1.10
CA ARG A 52 -6.07 19.91 -0.44
C ARG A 52 -5.94 21.38 -0.09
N VAL A 53 -4.77 21.79 0.41
CA VAL A 53 -4.52 23.20 0.76
C VAL A 53 -4.49 24.06 -0.49
N LEU A 54 -3.80 23.65 -1.55
CA LEU A 54 -3.75 24.38 -2.81
C LEU A 54 -5.14 24.50 -3.48
N GLU A 55 -5.94 23.44 -3.41
CA GLU A 55 -7.34 23.46 -3.87
C GLU A 55 -8.18 24.46 -3.05
N GLY A 56 -8.04 24.45 -1.70
CA GLY A 56 -8.71 25.39 -0.80
C GLY A 56 -8.32 26.84 -1.05
N MET A 57 -7.08 27.09 -1.48
CA MET A 57 -6.59 28.41 -1.88
C MET A 57 -7.01 28.80 -3.32
N LYS A 58 -7.78 27.95 -4.02
CA LYS A 58 -8.23 28.14 -5.40
C LYS A 58 -7.07 28.37 -6.39
N VAL A 59 -5.94 27.72 -6.14
CA VAL A 59 -4.79 27.75 -7.03
C VAL A 59 -5.14 27.03 -8.34
N GLN A 60 -4.57 27.51 -9.45
CA GLN A 60 -4.86 26.92 -10.77
C GLN A 60 -4.45 25.43 -10.82
N LYS A 61 -5.31 24.63 -11.43
CA LYS A 61 -5.16 23.17 -11.48
C LYS A 61 -3.80 22.70 -12.02
N TRP A 62 -3.30 23.35 -13.08
CA TRP A 62 -2.00 22.98 -13.67
C TRP A 62 -0.84 23.10 -12.66
N PHE A 63 -0.90 24.09 -11.75
CA PHE A 63 0.13 24.25 -10.74
C PHE A 63 0.01 23.17 -9.65
N ILE A 64 -1.22 22.84 -9.24
CA ILE A 64 -1.47 21.74 -8.31
C ILE A 64 -0.94 20.43 -8.87
N ASP A 65 -1.25 20.14 -10.14
CA ASP A 65 -0.79 18.95 -10.85
C ASP A 65 0.75 18.92 -10.99
N TYR A 66 1.37 20.08 -11.25
CA TYR A 66 2.82 20.21 -11.32
C TYR A 66 3.50 19.97 -9.97
N VAL A 67 3.01 20.58 -8.91
CA VAL A 67 3.53 20.37 -7.54
C VAL A 67 3.38 18.90 -7.14
N SER A 68 2.18 18.34 -7.27
CA SER A 68 1.93 16.96 -6.86
C SER A 68 2.78 15.95 -7.64
N SER A 69 2.90 16.12 -8.97
CA SER A 69 3.76 15.26 -9.79
C SER A 69 5.24 15.37 -9.42
N THR A 70 5.71 16.58 -9.08
CA THR A 70 7.08 16.79 -8.62
C THR A 70 7.34 16.08 -7.28
N LEU A 71 6.40 16.16 -6.34
CA LEU A 71 6.50 15.45 -5.07
C LEU A 71 6.46 13.93 -5.25
N PHE A 72 5.60 13.42 -6.14
CA PHE A 72 5.57 11.99 -6.45
C PHE A 72 6.85 11.48 -7.11
N LYS A 73 7.52 12.28 -7.95
CA LYS A 73 8.84 11.93 -8.50
C LYS A 73 9.91 11.82 -7.41
N ILE A 74 9.87 12.71 -6.41
CA ILE A 74 10.78 12.60 -5.24
C ILE A 74 10.50 11.30 -4.51
N ILE A 75 9.25 11.00 -4.19
CA ILE A 75 8.85 9.76 -3.49
C ILE A 75 9.32 8.54 -4.29
N GLU A 76 9.04 8.50 -5.60
CA GLU A 76 9.45 7.39 -6.47
C GLU A 76 10.96 7.17 -6.46
N SER A 77 11.78 8.24 -6.45
CA SER A 77 13.24 8.07 -6.40
C SER A 77 13.71 7.32 -5.16
N TYR A 78 13.11 7.58 -4.00
CA TYR A 78 13.39 6.87 -2.75
C TYR A 78 12.83 5.44 -2.75
N GLU A 79 11.66 5.21 -3.34
CA GLU A 79 11.10 3.86 -3.49
C GLU A 79 11.96 2.98 -4.40
N VAL A 80 12.44 3.53 -5.53
CA VAL A 80 13.36 2.84 -6.44
C VAL A 80 14.68 2.51 -5.73
N GLU A 81 15.22 3.41 -4.93
CA GLU A 81 16.42 3.12 -4.14
C GLU A 81 16.13 2.03 -3.09
N ALA A 82 15.00 2.13 -2.40
CA ALA A 82 14.58 1.16 -1.39
C ALA A 82 14.35 -0.23 -2.00
N SER A 83 13.83 -0.34 -3.23
CA SER A 83 13.61 -1.62 -3.91
C SER A 83 14.90 -2.46 -4.06
N ASN A 84 16.05 -1.80 -4.17
CA ASN A 84 17.34 -2.49 -4.23
C ASN A 84 17.77 -3.07 -2.88
N ARG A 85 17.36 -2.46 -1.77
CA ARG A 85 17.78 -2.83 -0.40
C ARG A 85 16.78 -3.70 0.33
N THR A 86 15.51 -3.69 -0.08
CA THR A 86 14.46 -4.47 0.59
C THR A 86 14.70 -5.97 0.53
N SER A 87 14.08 -6.70 1.45
CA SER A 87 14.05 -8.16 1.52
C SER A 87 12.63 -8.66 1.68
N LEU A 88 12.39 -9.91 1.32
CA LEU A 88 11.11 -10.57 1.60
C LEU A 88 10.90 -10.69 3.12
N ILE A 89 9.65 -10.59 3.52
CA ILE A 89 9.20 -11.06 4.83
C ILE A 89 9.20 -12.59 4.79
N GLU A 90 9.71 -13.19 5.86
CA GLU A 90 9.74 -14.65 5.99
C GLU A 90 8.34 -15.25 5.80
N GLY A 91 8.24 -16.28 4.98
CA GLY A 91 6.99 -16.94 4.62
C GLY A 91 6.15 -16.25 3.55
N ALA A 92 6.59 -15.09 3.01
CA ALA A 92 5.83 -14.39 1.98
C ALA A 92 5.72 -15.21 0.68
N TYR A 93 6.81 -15.86 0.29
CA TYR A 93 6.82 -16.70 -0.90
C TYR A 93 5.93 -17.94 -0.72
N GLU A 94 6.03 -18.59 0.41
CA GLU A 94 5.23 -19.75 0.80
C GLU A 94 3.74 -19.41 0.85
N ALA A 95 3.38 -18.25 1.40
CA ALA A 95 2.00 -17.77 1.44
C ALA A 95 1.43 -17.54 0.05
N LEU A 96 2.18 -16.86 -0.84
CA LEU A 96 1.76 -16.65 -2.24
C LEU A 96 1.61 -17.97 -2.99
N ASN A 97 2.58 -18.88 -2.84
CA ASN A 97 2.54 -20.20 -3.46
C ASN A 97 1.34 -21.02 -2.96
N PHE A 98 1.06 -20.98 -1.67
CA PHE A 98 -0.10 -21.67 -1.10
C PHE A 98 -1.41 -21.12 -1.68
N VAL A 99 -1.60 -19.79 -1.70
CA VAL A 99 -2.81 -19.15 -2.26
C VAL A 99 -3.04 -19.59 -3.71
N LYS A 100 -1.99 -19.66 -4.53
CA LYS A 100 -2.08 -20.14 -5.91
C LYS A 100 -2.37 -21.65 -5.99
N SER A 101 -1.76 -22.45 -5.11
CA SER A 101 -1.94 -23.92 -5.10
C SER A 101 -3.37 -24.36 -4.79
N ILE A 102 -4.11 -23.58 -4.00
CA ILE A 102 -5.54 -23.83 -3.70
C ILE A 102 -6.48 -23.21 -4.74
N GLY A 103 -5.95 -22.70 -5.87
CA GLY A 103 -6.73 -22.16 -6.99
C GLY A 103 -7.29 -20.75 -6.78
N PHE A 104 -6.86 -20.03 -5.76
CA PHE A 104 -7.33 -18.66 -5.53
C PHE A 104 -6.65 -17.65 -6.47
N LYS A 105 -7.45 -16.68 -6.93
CA LYS A 105 -6.90 -15.50 -7.59
C LYS A 105 -6.07 -14.68 -6.59
N CYS A 106 -4.94 -14.16 -7.04
CA CYS A 106 -4.01 -13.41 -6.24
C CYS A 106 -3.76 -12.04 -6.87
N GLY A 107 -3.90 -10.97 -6.10
CA GLY A 107 -3.63 -9.61 -6.58
C GLY A 107 -2.74 -8.85 -5.61
N LEU A 108 -2.08 -7.82 -6.12
CA LEU A 108 -1.26 -6.89 -5.36
C LEU A 108 -1.87 -5.49 -5.43
N ILE A 109 -1.96 -4.81 -4.30
CA ILE A 109 -2.37 -3.41 -4.18
C ILE A 109 -1.34 -2.64 -3.33
N THR A 110 -0.65 -1.67 -3.91
CA THR A 110 0.42 -0.97 -3.21
C THR A 110 0.40 0.53 -3.42
N LEU A 111 0.87 1.28 -2.43
CA LEU A 111 1.10 2.72 -2.55
C LEU A 111 2.39 3.07 -3.30
N ASN A 112 3.21 2.10 -3.63
CA ASN A 112 4.42 2.30 -4.41
C ASN A 112 4.10 2.70 -5.86
N SER A 113 5.05 3.36 -6.52
CA SER A 113 4.99 3.61 -7.95
C SER A 113 5.01 2.31 -8.75
N ARG A 114 4.50 2.36 -9.96
CA ARG A 114 4.59 1.23 -10.90
C ARG A 114 6.03 0.76 -11.05
N ARG A 115 6.95 1.69 -11.26
CA ARG A 115 8.37 1.42 -11.46
C ARG A 115 9.01 0.67 -10.29
N SER A 116 8.87 1.19 -9.06
CA SER A 116 9.46 0.55 -7.88
C SER A 116 8.82 -0.81 -7.59
N THR A 117 7.50 -0.93 -7.81
CA THR A 117 6.78 -2.20 -7.66
C THR A 117 7.32 -3.25 -8.62
N GLU A 118 7.46 -2.94 -9.90
CA GLU A 118 8.00 -3.88 -10.89
C GLU A 118 9.42 -4.32 -10.55
N MET A 119 10.28 -3.40 -10.10
CA MET A 119 11.63 -3.75 -9.65
C MET A 119 11.63 -4.76 -8.50
N VAL A 120 10.74 -4.59 -7.51
CA VAL A 120 10.59 -5.55 -6.40
C VAL A 120 10.08 -6.89 -6.89
N LEU A 121 9.03 -6.90 -7.73
CA LEU A 121 8.44 -8.13 -8.25
C LEU A 121 9.43 -8.93 -9.10
N ASP A 122 10.26 -8.27 -9.89
CA ASP A 122 11.30 -8.91 -10.70
C ASP A 122 12.44 -9.42 -9.82
N LYS A 123 12.93 -8.60 -8.87
CA LYS A 123 14.00 -8.97 -7.94
C LYS A 123 13.74 -10.29 -7.19
N PHE A 124 12.49 -10.47 -6.75
CA PHE A 124 12.10 -11.65 -5.97
C PHE A 124 11.31 -12.69 -6.76
N ASN A 125 11.19 -12.51 -8.08
CA ASN A 125 10.42 -13.40 -8.97
C ASN A 125 8.97 -13.62 -8.49
N LEU A 126 8.32 -12.53 -8.02
CA LEU A 126 6.97 -12.57 -7.48
C LEU A 126 5.89 -12.33 -8.53
N LYS A 127 6.22 -11.75 -9.68
CA LYS A 127 5.27 -11.36 -10.73
C LYS A 127 4.35 -12.51 -11.16
N ARG A 128 4.89 -13.72 -11.19
CA ARG A 128 4.16 -14.94 -11.58
C ARG A 128 3.01 -15.32 -10.67
N PHE A 129 2.96 -14.81 -9.43
CA PHE A 129 1.89 -15.12 -8.49
C PHE A 129 0.66 -14.24 -8.70
N PHE A 130 0.82 -13.05 -9.26
CA PHE A 130 -0.24 -12.06 -9.31
C PHE A 130 -1.00 -12.08 -10.63
N ASP A 131 -2.31 -12.27 -10.53
CA ASP A 131 -3.24 -12.13 -11.65
C ASP A 131 -3.48 -10.64 -11.95
N VAL A 132 -3.36 -9.78 -10.93
CA VAL A 132 -3.52 -8.31 -11.01
C VAL A 132 -2.48 -7.61 -10.12
N VAL A 133 -1.94 -6.50 -10.62
CA VAL A 133 -1.10 -5.59 -9.84
C VAL A 133 -1.65 -4.17 -10.01
N VAL A 134 -2.09 -3.56 -8.92
CA VAL A 134 -2.60 -2.18 -8.91
C VAL A 134 -1.73 -1.33 -7.98
N THR A 135 -1.07 -0.35 -8.55
CA THR A 135 -0.21 0.60 -7.86
C THR A 135 -0.93 1.92 -7.65
N ARG A 136 -0.31 2.88 -6.94
CA ARG A 136 -0.88 4.23 -6.84
C ARG A 136 -1.03 4.91 -8.20
N ASP A 137 -0.23 4.54 -9.19
CA ASP A 137 -0.23 5.19 -10.51
C ASP A 137 -1.41 4.74 -11.38
N ASP A 138 -2.11 3.68 -10.99
CA ASP A 138 -3.24 3.10 -11.74
C ASP A 138 -4.59 3.69 -11.35
N VAL A 139 -4.65 4.52 -10.31
CA VAL A 139 -5.89 5.08 -9.76
C VAL A 139 -5.74 6.56 -9.44
N LYS A 140 -6.85 7.27 -9.47
CA LYS A 140 -6.87 8.67 -9.04
C LYS A 140 -6.79 8.79 -7.51
N ASN A 141 -7.52 7.94 -6.81
CA ASN A 141 -7.58 7.92 -5.36
C ASN A 141 -7.10 6.56 -4.84
N PHE A 142 -5.89 6.54 -4.32
CA PHE A 142 -5.27 5.33 -3.75
C PHE A 142 -5.61 5.17 -2.25
N LYS A 143 -5.25 4.03 -1.65
CA LYS A 143 -5.48 3.70 -0.22
C LYS A 143 -5.25 4.92 0.70
N PRO A 144 -6.11 5.20 1.69
CA PRO A 144 -7.27 4.42 2.17
C PRO A 144 -8.57 4.64 1.37
N HIS A 145 -8.55 5.28 0.20
CA HIS A 145 -9.75 5.42 -0.62
C HIS A 145 -10.13 4.08 -1.24
N VAL A 146 -11.43 3.78 -1.27
CA VAL A 146 -11.97 2.49 -1.76
C VAL A 146 -11.66 2.22 -3.24
N GLU A 147 -11.44 3.26 -4.05
CA GLU A 147 -11.16 3.14 -5.50
C GLU A 147 -9.99 2.20 -5.79
N HIS A 148 -8.93 2.26 -4.97
CA HIS A 148 -7.73 1.44 -5.18
C HIS A 148 -8.05 -0.05 -5.07
N LEU A 149 -8.77 -0.43 -4.02
CA LEU A 149 -9.18 -1.80 -3.78
C LEU A 149 -10.27 -2.24 -4.79
N ALA A 150 -11.25 -1.38 -5.05
CA ALA A 150 -12.32 -1.64 -6.00
C ALA A 150 -11.78 -1.88 -7.42
N LYS A 151 -10.74 -1.15 -7.83
CA LYS A 151 -10.04 -1.37 -9.11
C LYS A 151 -9.47 -2.78 -9.20
N ALA A 152 -8.75 -3.23 -8.16
CA ALA A 152 -8.17 -4.57 -8.13
C ALA A 152 -9.25 -5.66 -8.17
N ILE A 153 -10.31 -5.52 -7.37
CA ILE A 153 -11.43 -6.46 -7.31
C ILE A 153 -12.12 -6.55 -8.69
N SER A 154 -12.40 -5.41 -9.33
CA SER A 154 -13.00 -5.34 -10.66
C SER A 154 -12.13 -6.04 -11.72
N LEU A 155 -10.82 -5.80 -11.73
CA LEU A 155 -9.90 -6.45 -12.66
C LEU A 155 -9.81 -7.96 -12.45
N MET A 156 -9.99 -8.43 -11.21
CA MET A 156 -10.06 -9.85 -10.88
C MET A 156 -11.44 -10.46 -11.21
N GLN A 157 -12.44 -9.65 -11.57
CA GLN A 157 -13.82 -10.10 -11.83
C GLN A 157 -14.38 -10.91 -10.65
N LEU A 158 -14.30 -10.33 -9.44
CA LEU A 158 -14.80 -10.91 -8.19
C LEU A 158 -15.83 -9.99 -7.54
N ASN A 159 -16.68 -10.56 -6.66
CA ASN A 159 -17.47 -9.76 -5.74
C ASN A 159 -16.59 -9.39 -4.52
N PRO A 160 -16.72 -8.20 -3.93
CA PRO A 160 -15.95 -7.83 -2.75
C PRO A 160 -16.06 -8.83 -1.59
N THR A 161 -17.22 -9.44 -1.39
CA THR A 161 -17.47 -10.45 -0.34
C THR A 161 -16.69 -11.75 -0.51
N GLU A 162 -16.13 -11.98 -1.70
CA GLU A 162 -15.28 -13.14 -2.02
C GLU A 162 -13.80 -12.85 -1.81
N VAL A 163 -13.45 -11.60 -1.36
CA VAL A 163 -12.07 -11.12 -1.32
C VAL A 163 -11.55 -11.03 0.10
N ILE A 164 -10.42 -11.65 0.34
CA ILE A 164 -9.60 -11.45 1.53
C ILE A 164 -8.54 -10.40 1.19
N VAL A 165 -8.43 -9.37 2.01
CA VAL A 165 -7.39 -8.32 1.89
C VAL A 165 -6.39 -8.52 3.02
N VAL A 166 -5.12 -8.73 2.66
CA VAL A 166 -4.02 -8.93 3.61
C VAL A 166 -3.12 -7.69 3.58
N GLY A 167 -2.98 -7.05 4.73
CA GLY A 167 -2.16 -5.82 4.85
C GLY A 167 -1.67 -5.61 6.28
N ASP A 168 -0.71 -4.70 6.46
CA ASP A 168 -0.10 -4.39 7.75
C ASP A 168 -0.67 -3.10 8.38
N SER A 169 -1.58 -2.43 7.69
CA SER A 169 -1.95 -1.06 8.02
C SER A 169 -3.46 -0.80 8.00
N ILE A 170 -3.87 0.20 8.75
CA ILE A 170 -5.24 0.74 8.78
C ILE A 170 -5.73 1.11 7.37
N ILE A 171 -4.82 1.55 6.49
CA ILE A 171 -5.17 1.94 5.13
C ILE A 171 -5.54 0.74 4.22
N ASP A 172 -5.29 -0.49 4.66
CA ASP A 172 -5.73 -1.71 3.99
C ASP A 172 -7.06 -2.19 4.55
N ILE A 173 -7.23 -2.05 5.86
CA ILE A 173 -8.39 -2.55 6.60
C ILE A 173 -9.64 -1.72 6.31
N ILE A 174 -9.55 -0.38 6.41
CA ILE A 174 -10.70 0.52 6.23
C ILE A 174 -11.37 0.34 4.86
N PRO A 175 -10.65 0.39 3.71
CA PRO A 175 -11.31 0.20 2.41
C PRO A 175 -11.82 -1.22 2.21
N ALA A 176 -11.20 -2.24 2.82
CA ALA A 176 -11.71 -3.60 2.78
C ALA A 176 -13.08 -3.71 3.45
N LEU A 177 -13.23 -3.16 4.65
CA LEU A 177 -14.52 -3.10 5.36
C LEU A 177 -15.57 -2.32 4.59
N ALA A 178 -15.20 -1.15 4.05
CA ALA A 178 -16.12 -0.30 3.31
C ALA A 178 -16.68 -0.97 2.04
N LEU A 179 -15.95 -1.93 1.48
CA LEU A 179 -16.39 -2.74 0.33
C LEU A 179 -16.97 -4.10 0.73
N ASN A 180 -17.10 -4.41 2.03
CA ASN A 180 -17.49 -5.71 2.54
C ASN A 180 -16.53 -6.86 2.15
N ALA A 181 -15.25 -6.55 1.89
CA ALA A 181 -14.19 -7.54 1.79
C ALA A 181 -13.71 -7.95 3.20
N PHE A 182 -13.00 -9.06 3.30
CA PHE A 182 -12.55 -9.62 4.58
C PHE A 182 -11.11 -9.16 4.91
N PRO A 183 -10.90 -8.24 5.88
CA PRO A 183 -9.56 -7.75 6.22
C PRO A 183 -8.84 -8.70 7.17
N VAL A 184 -7.66 -9.14 6.75
CA VAL A 184 -6.66 -9.86 7.54
C VAL A 184 -5.46 -8.95 7.73
N ALA A 185 -5.10 -8.65 8.96
CA ALA A 185 -3.94 -7.84 9.27
C ALA A 185 -2.71 -8.71 9.60
N VAL A 186 -1.51 -8.21 9.27
CA VAL A 186 -0.23 -8.78 9.69
C VAL A 186 0.54 -7.76 10.53
N LYS A 187 1.25 -8.23 11.58
CA LYS A 187 1.99 -7.37 12.51
C LYS A 187 3.43 -7.06 12.05
N THR A 188 3.74 -7.33 10.81
CA THR A 188 5.10 -7.14 10.27
C THR A 188 5.38 -5.70 9.83
N GLY A 189 4.36 -4.84 9.84
CA GLY A 189 4.48 -3.40 9.59
C GLY A 189 4.68 -2.57 10.85
N VAL A 190 4.27 -1.30 10.77
CA VAL A 190 4.51 -0.32 11.85
C VAL A 190 3.36 -0.23 12.86
N ARG A 191 2.22 -0.90 12.63
CA ARG A 191 1.03 -0.82 13.48
C ARG A 191 0.98 -1.97 14.47
N GLY A 192 0.62 -1.63 15.72
CA GLY A 192 0.38 -2.62 16.76
C GLY A 192 -0.94 -3.37 16.57
N GLU A 193 -1.06 -4.53 17.22
CA GLU A 193 -2.26 -5.38 17.14
C GLU A 193 -3.53 -4.63 17.55
N ASP A 194 -3.48 -3.84 18.62
CA ASP A 194 -4.64 -3.08 19.13
C ASP A 194 -5.13 -2.04 18.11
N GLU A 195 -4.22 -1.36 17.42
CA GLU A 195 -4.57 -0.41 16.36
C GLU A 195 -5.24 -1.13 15.17
N LEU A 196 -4.70 -2.28 14.77
CA LEU A 196 -5.23 -3.07 13.66
C LEU A 196 -6.62 -3.63 13.99
N ARG A 197 -6.81 -4.13 15.21
CA ARG A 197 -8.13 -4.59 15.70
C ARG A 197 -9.13 -3.45 15.82
N ALA A 198 -8.71 -2.32 16.37
CA ALA A 198 -9.56 -1.11 16.47
C ALA A 198 -9.98 -0.59 15.09
N ALA A 199 -9.13 -0.73 14.06
CA ALA A 199 -9.48 -0.41 12.67
C ALA A 199 -10.48 -1.40 12.04
N GLY A 200 -10.73 -2.55 12.68
CA GLY A 200 -11.71 -3.55 12.27
C GLY A 200 -11.13 -4.76 11.55
N ALA A 201 -9.82 -5.04 11.71
CA ALA A 201 -9.24 -6.30 11.23
C ALA A 201 -10.01 -7.49 11.82
N LYS A 202 -10.48 -8.39 10.98
CA LYS A 202 -11.20 -9.59 11.41
C LYS A 202 -10.26 -10.64 11.98
N ILE A 203 -9.06 -10.71 11.43
CA ILE A 203 -7.98 -11.58 11.88
C ILE A 203 -6.70 -10.72 11.95
N VAL A 204 -5.88 -10.98 12.97
CA VAL A 204 -4.54 -10.40 13.08
C VAL A 204 -3.55 -11.57 13.22
N LEU A 205 -2.64 -11.67 12.26
CA LEU A 205 -1.57 -12.66 12.20
C LEU A 205 -0.24 -12.00 12.61
N ASN A 206 0.68 -12.77 13.15
CA ASN A 206 2.02 -12.25 13.46
C ASN A 206 2.80 -11.89 12.19
N SER A 207 2.61 -12.67 11.12
CA SER A 207 3.27 -12.52 9.83
C SER A 207 2.41 -13.16 8.75
N VAL A 208 2.66 -12.79 7.50
CA VAL A 208 2.07 -13.46 6.33
C VAL A 208 2.40 -14.96 6.28
N ALA A 209 3.46 -15.41 6.97
CA ALA A 209 3.81 -16.83 7.13
C ALA A 209 2.70 -17.66 7.78
N GLU A 210 1.84 -17.05 8.58
CA GLU A 210 0.72 -17.75 9.24
C GLU A 210 -0.53 -17.87 8.32
N LEU A 211 -0.55 -17.14 7.22
CA LEU A 211 -1.70 -17.09 6.29
C LEU A 211 -2.08 -18.48 5.73
N PRO A 212 -1.14 -19.34 5.29
CA PRO A 212 -1.48 -20.68 4.79
C PRO A 212 -2.24 -21.52 5.81
N ASN A 213 -1.74 -21.58 7.05
CA ASN A 213 -2.36 -22.36 8.12
C ASN A 213 -3.75 -21.82 8.50
N TRP A 214 -3.91 -20.50 8.49
CA TRP A 214 -5.21 -19.89 8.75
C TRP A 214 -6.20 -20.18 7.63
N LEU A 215 -5.80 -20.01 6.35
CA LEU A 215 -6.65 -20.33 5.20
C LEU A 215 -7.04 -21.80 5.18
N GLN A 216 -6.11 -22.69 5.50
CA GLN A 216 -6.40 -24.13 5.56
C GLN A 216 -7.48 -24.44 6.60
N LYS A 217 -7.40 -23.86 7.79
CA LYS A 217 -8.46 -24.00 8.80
C LYS A 217 -9.79 -23.44 8.35
N LEU A 218 -9.80 -22.32 7.62
CA LEU A 218 -11.01 -21.70 7.11
C LEU A 218 -11.71 -22.56 6.05
N LEU A 219 -10.96 -23.32 5.25
CA LEU A 219 -11.50 -24.12 4.14
C LEU A 219 -11.96 -25.52 4.56
N TYR A 220 -11.42 -26.06 5.65
CA TYR A 220 -11.67 -27.46 6.06
C TYR A 220 -12.38 -27.60 7.41
N ASN A 221 -12.79 -26.47 8.04
CA ASN A 221 -13.71 -26.42 9.19
C ASN A 221 -15.06 -25.82 8.76
#